data_81a45bfb56398cadb9f832ae20165aee
#
_entry.id   81a45bfb56398cadb9f832ae20165aee
#
_cell.length_a   1.000
_cell.length_b   1.000
_cell.length_c   1.000
_cell.angle_alpha   90.00
_cell.angle_beta   90.00
_cell.angle_gamma   90.00
#
_symmetry.space_group_name_H-M   'P 1'
#
loop_
_entity.id
_entity.type
_entity.pdbx_description
1 polymer ?
#
loop_
_entity_poly.entity_id
_entity_poly.type
_entity_poly.pdbx_seq_one_letter_code
_entity_poly.pdbx_strand_id
1 'polypeptide(L)'
;PTIQAPTNGQNWDLIAVEGQDPNIAVTSEDNAGGSGVKTTTVTGLPNFLEYNESTKKIQFKTGVTGVPSLPEGTDVQPHNVTITVVDNAGNETTTNVTITVKSMTTKYDAVPNPEKQTVSYGATPDAGTSVNTSGLPEGTSYAWKTTPVTTTPGEKDGVVEVTYKDGSKDTVNVKVTVKELSSEYDVTGSLIEVNQNTPVTNDDLKAKVTATSTVGNASGTDKIAKVEPKAQVSTAAYGETNIEATVTFKDGTTKDVTIPLKVKDVTDPTIQAPTNGQNWDLIAV
;
A
#
# COMPACT_ATOMS: atom_id res chain seq x y z
N PRO A 1 45.53 40.54 6.00
CA PRO A 1 45.40 39.13 5.64
C PRO A 1 44.30 38.91 4.58
N THR A 2 44.38 37.80 3.85
CA THR A 2 43.42 37.41 2.81
C THR A 2 42.90 36.01 3.13
N ILE A 3 41.60 35.79 2.96
CA ILE A 3 40.99 34.46 3.05
C ILE A 3 40.86 33.88 1.63
N GLN A 4 41.57 32.77 1.36
CA GLN A 4 41.60 32.13 0.04
C GLN A 4 40.48 31.13 -0.14
N ALA A 5 40.09 30.41 0.96
CA ALA A 5 38.98 29.52 1.01
C ALA A 5 38.36 29.48 2.43
N PRO A 6 37.09 29.37 2.55
CA PRO A 6 36.07 29.39 1.49
C PRO A 6 35.83 30.79 0.93
N THR A 7 35.23 30.87 -0.26
CA THR A 7 34.84 32.14 -0.87
C THR A 7 33.55 32.69 -0.27
N ASN A 8 33.44 34.02 -0.22
CA ASN A 8 32.24 34.68 0.29
C ASN A 8 30.96 34.23 -0.44
N GLY A 9 29.90 33.92 0.30
CA GLY A 9 28.62 33.46 -0.22
C GLY A 9 28.58 31.99 -0.59
N GLN A 10 29.65 31.21 -0.39
CA GLN A 10 29.63 29.75 -0.62
C GLN A 10 28.67 29.05 0.33
N ASN A 11 27.99 28.01 -0.16
CA ASN A 11 27.04 27.21 0.62
C ASN A 11 27.41 25.72 0.57
N TRP A 12 27.22 25.03 1.68
CA TRP A 12 27.31 23.58 1.79
C TRP A 12 25.98 23.02 2.30
N ASP A 13 25.42 22.04 1.58
CA ASP A 13 24.25 21.31 1.99
C ASP A 13 24.65 20.00 2.68
N LEU A 14 24.19 19.82 3.90
CA LEU A 14 24.38 18.60 4.68
C LEU A 14 23.03 17.91 4.88
N ILE A 15 22.95 16.62 4.53
CA ILE A 15 21.71 15.84 4.68
C ILE A 15 21.69 15.20 6.07
N ALA A 16 20.61 15.40 6.81
CA ALA A 16 20.39 14.81 8.13
C ALA A 16 20.59 13.29 8.11
N VAL A 17 21.25 12.76 9.15
CA VAL A 17 21.57 11.34 9.36
C VAL A 17 22.51 10.72 8.31
N GLU A 18 22.43 11.17 7.06
CA GLU A 18 23.21 10.62 5.94
C GLU A 18 24.50 11.39 5.67
N GLY A 19 24.53 12.68 6.01
CA GLY A 19 25.64 13.57 5.68
C GLY A 19 26.95 13.13 6.33
N GLN A 20 28.02 13.23 5.55
CA GLN A 20 29.38 12.98 6.00
C GLN A 20 30.01 14.25 6.57
N ASP A 21 31.15 14.10 7.27
CA ASP A 21 31.93 15.21 7.74
C ASP A 21 32.29 16.14 6.55
N PRO A 22 31.88 17.41 6.59
CA PRO A 22 32.08 18.34 5.47
C PRO A 22 33.54 18.63 5.17
N ASN A 23 34.46 18.53 6.17
CA ASN A 23 35.90 18.79 6.03
C ASN A 23 36.21 20.06 5.22
N ILE A 24 35.51 21.17 5.50
CA ILE A 24 35.66 22.42 4.77
C ILE A 24 37.00 23.08 5.11
N ALA A 25 37.88 23.20 4.14
CA ALA A 25 39.17 23.87 4.33
C ALA A 25 38.99 25.39 4.54
N VAL A 26 39.68 25.89 5.55
CA VAL A 26 39.80 27.35 5.81
C VAL A 26 41.26 27.75 5.59
N THR A 27 41.54 28.38 4.46
CA THR A 27 42.89 28.82 4.10
C THR A 27 42.96 30.30 4.07
N SER A 28 44.03 30.85 4.63
CA SER A 28 44.32 32.28 4.68
C SER A 28 45.80 32.50 4.60
N GLU A 29 46.19 33.66 4.05
CA GLU A 29 47.57 34.11 3.99
C GLU A 29 47.65 35.61 4.32
N ASP A 30 48.83 36.07 4.65
CA ASP A 30 49.12 37.51 4.72
C ASP A 30 49.81 37.97 3.45
N ASN A 31 49.78 39.27 3.20
CA ASN A 31 50.47 39.86 2.05
C ASN A 31 52.00 39.64 2.13
N ALA A 32 52.67 39.63 0.99
CA ALA A 32 54.13 39.49 0.92
C ALA A 32 54.85 40.59 1.75
N GLY A 33 55.66 40.15 2.70
CA GLY A 33 56.29 41.01 3.67
C GLY A 33 55.43 41.57 4.79
N GLY A 34 54.23 41.01 4.93
CA GLY A 34 53.29 41.29 6.02
C GLY A 34 53.71 40.68 7.36
N SER A 35 52.91 40.92 8.41
CA SER A 35 53.21 40.51 9.79
C SER A 35 52.90 39.03 10.06
N GLY A 36 52.27 38.34 9.13
CA GLY A 36 51.77 36.96 9.24
C GLY A 36 50.43 36.84 9.92
N VAL A 37 49.69 35.75 9.60
CA VAL A 37 48.38 35.44 10.21
C VAL A 37 48.57 35.11 11.70
N LYS A 38 47.80 35.77 12.56
CA LYS A 38 47.81 35.61 14.00
C LYS A 38 46.72 34.63 14.47
N THR A 39 45.47 34.86 14.06
CA THR A 39 44.31 34.03 14.46
C THR A 39 43.33 33.86 13.33
N THR A 40 42.67 32.71 13.33
CA THR A 40 41.47 32.42 12.54
C THR A 40 40.34 32.05 13.47
N THR A 41 39.22 32.76 13.38
CA THR A 41 38.04 32.53 14.20
C THR A 41 36.85 32.17 13.31
N VAL A 42 36.07 31.15 13.67
CA VAL A 42 34.87 30.74 12.95
C VAL A 42 33.69 30.78 13.91
N THR A 43 32.66 31.53 13.57
CA THR A 43 31.47 31.72 14.37
C THR A 43 30.21 31.35 13.59
N GLY A 44 29.11 31.04 14.28
CA GLY A 44 27.82 30.68 13.64
C GLY A 44 27.71 29.23 13.16
N LEU A 45 28.70 28.38 13.49
CA LEU A 45 28.64 26.94 13.16
C LEU A 45 27.45 26.24 13.83
N PRO A 46 26.82 25.25 13.15
CA PRO A 46 25.94 24.33 13.81
C PRO A 46 26.60 23.66 15.02
N ASN A 47 25.85 23.30 16.03
CA ASN A 47 26.36 22.80 17.30
C ASN A 47 27.16 21.48 17.19
N PHE A 48 27.02 20.74 16.11
CA PHE A 48 27.74 19.49 15.83
C PHE A 48 29.05 19.67 15.04
N LEU A 49 29.34 20.89 14.59
CA LEU A 49 30.57 21.25 13.88
C LEU A 49 31.48 22.09 14.76
N GLU A 50 32.79 22.01 14.47
CA GLU A 50 33.85 22.87 15.04
C GLU A 50 34.85 23.31 13.95
N TYR A 51 35.53 24.39 14.18
CA TYR A 51 36.75 24.72 13.46
C TYR A 51 37.96 24.16 14.18
N ASN A 52 38.71 23.29 13.51
CA ASN A 52 39.94 22.73 14.05
C ASN A 52 41.15 23.52 13.56
N GLU A 53 41.78 24.25 14.46
CA GLU A 53 42.93 25.09 14.18
C GLU A 53 44.15 24.29 13.66
N SER A 54 44.32 23.02 14.11
CA SER A 54 45.44 22.18 13.71
C SER A 54 45.32 21.68 12.28
N THR A 55 44.10 21.34 11.86
CA THR A 55 43.80 20.83 10.52
C THR A 55 43.40 21.94 9.55
N LYS A 56 43.09 23.15 10.08
CA LYS A 56 42.52 24.27 9.33
C LYS A 56 41.23 23.91 8.61
N LYS A 57 40.34 23.13 9.29
CA LYS A 57 39.08 22.67 8.71
C LYS A 57 37.90 22.90 9.64
N ILE A 58 36.74 23.17 9.03
CA ILE A 58 35.45 23.00 9.68
C ILE A 58 35.08 21.54 9.51
N GLN A 59 34.86 20.84 10.61
CA GLN A 59 34.67 19.38 10.68
C GLN A 59 33.69 19.01 11.79
N PHE A 60 33.31 17.73 11.86
CA PHE A 60 32.55 17.25 13.00
C PHE A 60 33.31 17.39 14.31
N LYS A 61 32.60 17.75 15.38
CA LYS A 61 33.16 17.66 16.74
C LYS A 61 33.54 16.22 17.08
N THR A 62 34.53 16.08 17.93
CA THR A 62 34.91 14.76 18.46
C THR A 62 33.69 14.00 19.00
N GLY A 63 33.49 12.76 18.52
CA GLY A 63 32.37 11.89 18.91
C GLY A 63 31.09 12.07 18.08
N VAL A 64 31.04 13.02 17.19
CA VAL A 64 29.95 13.17 16.21
C VAL A 64 30.22 12.25 15.01
N THR A 65 29.25 11.40 14.67
CA THR A 65 29.39 10.39 13.60
C THR A 65 28.50 10.68 12.39
N GLY A 66 27.68 11.75 12.42
CA GLY A 66 26.81 12.13 11.32
C GLY A 66 26.07 13.43 11.61
N VAL A 67 25.38 13.94 10.62
CA VAL A 67 24.55 15.15 10.71
C VAL A 67 23.28 14.82 11.54
N PRO A 68 22.97 15.55 12.61
CA PRO A 68 21.77 15.31 13.41
C PRO A 68 20.49 15.52 12.59
N SER A 69 19.41 14.82 12.99
CA SER A 69 18.06 15.09 12.47
C SER A 69 17.63 16.52 12.78
N LEU A 70 16.83 17.09 11.87
CA LEU A 70 16.18 18.37 12.12
C LEU A 70 14.96 18.19 13.06
N PRO A 71 14.52 19.26 13.74
CA PRO A 71 13.25 19.24 14.46
C PRO A 71 12.10 18.84 13.55
N GLU A 72 11.10 18.15 14.12
CA GLU A 72 9.90 17.74 13.39
C GLU A 72 9.25 18.94 12.64
N GLY A 73 8.91 18.74 11.38
CA GLY A 73 8.33 19.76 10.51
C GLY A 73 9.32 20.77 9.95
N THR A 74 10.64 20.57 10.18
CA THR A 74 11.68 21.42 9.61
C THR A 74 12.44 20.64 8.53
N ASP A 75 12.39 21.11 7.29
CA ASP A 75 13.09 20.48 6.16
C ASP A 75 14.42 21.13 5.82
N VAL A 76 14.60 22.39 6.16
CA VAL A 76 15.80 23.17 5.84
C VAL A 76 16.16 24.07 6.99
N GLN A 77 17.42 24.02 7.45
CA GLN A 77 17.95 24.88 8.50
C GLN A 77 19.30 25.48 8.07
N PRO A 78 19.35 26.76 7.63
CA PRO A 78 20.59 27.43 7.29
C PRO A 78 21.29 27.96 8.54
N HIS A 79 22.63 27.89 8.52
CA HIS A 79 23.51 28.47 9.51
C HIS A 79 24.45 29.46 8.80
N ASN A 80 24.37 30.73 9.15
CA ASN A 80 25.30 31.77 8.65
C ASN A 80 26.60 31.69 9.43
N VAL A 81 27.68 31.37 8.75
CA VAL A 81 29.02 31.18 9.33
C VAL A 81 29.91 32.35 8.92
N THR A 82 30.51 32.99 9.89
CA THR A 82 31.51 34.08 9.67
C THR A 82 32.90 33.55 10.01
N ILE A 83 33.81 33.69 9.08
CA ILE A 83 35.24 33.41 9.22
C ILE A 83 35.97 34.71 9.28
N THR A 84 36.71 34.92 10.36
CA THR A 84 37.53 36.14 10.59
C THR A 84 39.00 35.76 10.74
N VAL A 85 39.85 36.42 9.99
CA VAL A 85 41.29 36.24 10.05
C VAL A 85 41.95 37.54 10.44
N VAL A 86 42.80 37.51 11.46
CA VAL A 86 43.53 38.68 11.98
C VAL A 86 45.04 38.43 11.84
N ASP A 87 45.79 39.42 11.35
CA ASP A 87 47.25 39.37 11.29
C ASP A 87 47.91 39.86 12.60
N ASN A 88 49.24 39.73 12.70
CA ASN A 88 49.95 40.16 13.89
C ASN A 88 50.02 41.69 14.04
N ALA A 89 49.68 42.45 13.00
CA ALA A 89 49.57 43.91 13.05
C ALA A 89 48.16 44.37 13.46
N GLY A 90 47.19 43.45 13.60
CA GLY A 90 45.82 43.74 14.00
C GLY A 90 44.86 44.04 12.84
N ASN A 91 45.29 43.85 11.58
CA ASN A 91 44.37 43.98 10.44
C ASN A 91 43.46 42.74 10.32
N GLU A 92 42.22 42.96 9.95
CA GLU A 92 41.19 41.94 9.91
C GLU A 92 40.57 41.77 8.52
N THR A 93 40.25 40.54 8.15
CA THR A 93 39.50 40.20 6.96
C THR A 93 38.43 39.19 7.34
N THR A 94 37.20 39.36 6.83
CA THR A 94 36.06 38.45 7.08
C THR A 94 35.51 37.90 5.78
N THR A 95 34.99 36.67 5.86
CA THR A 95 34.15 36.08 4.81
C THR A 95 32.95 35.42 5.44
N ASN A 96 31.81 35.47 4.74
CA ASN A 96 30.55 34.84 5.19
C ASN A 96 30.18 33.69 4.25
N VAL A 97 29.82 32.56 4.83
CA VAL A 97 29.37 31.36 4.13
C VAL A 97 28.15 30.81 4.81
N THR A 98 27.47 29.87 4.17
CA THR A 98 26.30 29.20 4.73
C THR A 98 26.52 27.69 4.80
N ILE A 99 26.17 27.09 5.92
CA ILE A 99 26.04 25.62 6.05
C ILE A 99 24.55 25.33 6.27
N THR A 100 23.95 24.63 5.34
CA THR A 100 22.52 24.33 5.38
C THR A 100 22.30 22.86 5.69
N VAL A 101 21.62 22.57 6.80
CA VAL A 101 21.16 21.20 7.12
C VAL A 101 19.81 21.00 6.46
N LYS A 102 19.66 19.89 5.75
CA LYS A 102 18.43 19.52 5.04
C LYS A 102 17.92 18.15 5.49
N SER A 103 16.61 17.99 5.57
CA SER A 103 15.99 16.68 5.82
C SER A 103 16.17 15.76 4.61
N MET A 104 15.96 14.45 4.83
CA MET A 104 16.00 13.46 3.76
C MET A 104 14.91 13.69 2.72
N THR A 105 13.75 14.23 3.09
CA THR A 105 12.67 14.61 2.14
C THR A 105 13.10 15.64 1.09
N THR A 106 14.13 16.43 1.34
CA THR A 106 14.67 17.39 0.35
C THR A 106 15.55 16.72 -0.70
N LYS A 107 16.11 15.54 -0.39
CA LYS A 107 16.98 14.77 -1.27
C LYS A 107 16.26 13.65 -1.99
N TYR A 108 15.32 13.02 -1.33
CA TYR A 108 14.57 11.88 -1.81
C TYR A 108 13.13 12.30 -2.10
N ASP A 109 12.55 11.70 -3.13
CA ASP A 109 11.16 11.92 -3.54
C ASP A 109 10.49 10.55 -3.67
N ALA A 110 9.61 10.23 -2.73
CA ALA A 110 8.88 8.99 -2.75
C ALA A 110 7.71 9.08 -3.74
N VAL A 111 7.68 8.17 -4.71
CA VAL A 111 6.68 8.14 -5.77
C VAL A 111 5.92 6.81 -5.76
N PRO A 112 4.69 6.75 -6.30
CA PRO A 112 3.94 5.50 -6.39
C PRO A 112 4.67 4.47 -7.25
N ASN A 113 4.51 3.18 -6.91
CA ASN A 113 4.99 2.11 -7.76
C ASN A 113 4.24 2.16 -9.10
N PRO A 114 4.93 2.19 -10.26
CA PRO A 114 4.28 2.17 -11.57
C PRO A 114 3.46 0.89 -11.79
N GLU A 115 3.87 -0.24 -11.18
CA GLU A 115 3.11 -1.47 -11.16
C GLU A 115 2.15 -1.48 -9.98
N LYS A 116 0.86 -1.28 -10.27
CA LYS A 116 -0.18 -1.26 -9.24
C LYS A 116 -0.29 -2.63 -8.57
N GLN A 117 -0.33 -2.64 -7.25
CA GLN A 117 -0.63 -3.83 -6.50
C GLN A 117 -2.05 -4.32 -6.81
N THR A 118 -2.20 -5.64 -7.00
CA THR A 118 -3.50 -6.29 -7.17
C THR A 118 -3.77 -7.22 -6.00
N VAL A 119 -4.92 -7.06 -5.35
CA VAL A 119 -5.31 -7.84 -4.17
C VAL A 119 -6.69 -8.48 -4.33
N SER A 120 -6.94 -9.55 -3.59
CA SER A 120 -8.25 -10.19 -3.50
C SER A 120 -9.20 -9.42 -2.59
N TYR A 121 -10.50 -9.66 -2.73
CA TYR A 121 -11.55 -9.11 -1.87
C TYR A 121 -11.24 -9.29 -0.37
N GLY A 122 -11.31 -8.20 0.39
CA GLY A 122 -11.08 -8.18 1.84
C GLY A 122 -9.62 -8.33 2.27
N ALA A 123 -8.67 -8.47 1.34
CA ALA A 123 -7.26 -8.52 1.68
C ALA A 123 -6.73 -7.13 2.06
N THR A 124 -5.76 -7.09 2.98
CA THR A 124 -5.05 -5.86 3.32
C THR A 124 -3.87 -5.70 2.37
N PRO A 125 -3.83 -4.64 1.55
CA PRO A 125 -2.69 -4.39 0.68
C PRO A 125 -1.45 -3.97 1.49
N ASP A 126 -0.27 -4.24 0.97
CA ASP A 126 1.00 -3.83 1.57
C ASP A 126 1.37 -2.39 1.15
N ALA A 127 1.67 -1.53 2.13
CA ALA A 127 2.01 -0.14 1.87
C ALA A 127 3.34 0.01 1.11
N GLY A 128 4.34 -0.80 1.47
CA GLY A 128 5.67 -0.75 0.85
C GLY A 128 5.65 -1.15 -0.62
N THR A 129 4.86 -2.18 -0.97
CA THR A 129 4.70 -2.63 -2.37
C THR A 129 4.02 -1.58 -3.24
N SER A 130 3.24 -0.67 -2.65
CA SER A 130 2.55 0.39 -3.38
C SER A 130 3.43 1.61 -3.71
N VAL A 131 4.63 1.69 -3.15
CA VAL A 131 5.61 2.76 -3.37
C VAL A 131 6.79 2.22 -4.19
N ASN A 132 7.33 3.04 -5.08
CA ASN A 132 8.58 2.72 -5.74
C ASN A 132 9.74 2.90 -4.75
N THR A 133 10.30 1.80 -4.26
CA THR A 133 11.39 1.82 -3.27
C THR A 133 12.78 2.02 -3.89
N SER A 134 12.87 1.98 -5.23
CA SER A 134 14.15 2.18 -5.94
C SER A 134 14.69 3.58 -5.71
N GLY A 135 15.92 3.67 -5.23
CA GLY A 135 16.58 4.94 -4.95
C GLY A 135 16.24 5.58 -3.59
N LEU A 136 15.33 4.99 -2.82
CA LEU A 136 15.08 5.42 -1.45
C LEU A 136 16.16 4.84 -0.50
N PRO A 137 16.54 5.58 0.56
CA PRO A 137 17.63 5.17 1.44
C PRO A 137 17.23 3.96 2.32
N GLU A 138 18.24 3.20 2.73
CA GLU A 138 18.06 2.10 3.70
C GLU A 138 17.50 2.64 5.02
N GLY A 139 16.60 1.87 5.63
CA GLY A 139 15.91 2.25 6.87
C GLY A 139 14.66 3.11 6.65
N THR A 140 14.25 3.31 5.39
CA THR A 140 12.94 3.90 5.06
C THR A 140 11.82 2.92 5.43
N SER A 141 10.75 3.42 6.05
CA SER A 141 9.56 2.64 6.42
C SER A 141 8.30 3.18 5.76
N TYR A 142 7.31 2.30 5.62
CA TYR A 142 6.06 2.56 4.87
C TYR A 142 4.87 2.15 5.71
N ALA A 143 3.89 3.03 5.82
CA ALA A 143 2.64 2.76 6.52
C ALA A 143 1.45 3.37 5.79
N TRP A 144 0.29 2.72 5.86
CA TRP A 144 -0.93 3.33 5.35
C TRP A 144 -1.33 4.53 6.21
N LYS A 145 -1.39 5.72 5.62
CA LYS A 145 -2.08 6.88 6.17
C LYS A 145 -3.57 6.80 5.88
N THR A 146 -3.93 6.30 4.69
CA THR A 146 -5.30 5.96 4.30
C THR A 146 -5.26 4.60 3.59
N THR A 147 -5.79 3.57 4.25
CA THR A 147 -5.83 2.22 3.69
C THR A 147 -6.91 2.12 2.61
N PRO A 148 -6.62 1.55 1.42
CA PRO A 148 -7.62 1.31 0.40
C PRO A 148 -8.74 0.39 0.89
N VAL A 149 -9.99 0.68 0.50
CA VAL A 149 -11.14 -0.19 0.77
C VAL A 149 -11.12 -1.36 -0.20
N THR A 150 -11.02 -2.60 0.32
CA THR A 150 -10.90 -3.82 -0.50
C THR A 150 -12.17 -4.69 -0.53
N THR A 151 -13.29 -4.18 -0.02
CA THR A 151 -14.59 -4.87 0.00
C THR A 151 -15.48 -4.59 -1.22
N THR A 152 -14.96 -3.90 -2.22
CA THR A 152 -15.58 -3.67 -3.53
C THR A 152 -14.51 -3.77 -4.61
N PRO A 153 -14.82 -4.33 -5.80
CA PRO A 153 -13.84 -4.54 -6.86
C PRO A 153 -13.43 -3.24 -7.55
N GLY A 154 -12.36 -3.33 -8.35
CA GLY A 154 -11.84 -2.23 -9.15
C GLY A 154 -10.74 -1.43 -8.47
N GLU A 155 -10.36 -0.30 -9.08
CA GLU A 155 -9.28 0.55 -8.61
C GLU A 155 -9.68 1.34 -7.35
N LYS A 156 -8.81 1.37 -6.35
CA LYS A 156 -9.01 2.04 -5.06
C LYS A 156 -7.84 2.96 -4.76
N ASP A 157 -8.17 4.13 -4.26
CA ASP A 157 -7.18 5.10 -3.80
C ASP A 157 -6.72 4.76 -2.39
N GLY A 158 -5.42 4.95 -2.15
CA GLY A 158 -4.80 4.87 -0.85
C GLY A 158 -3.75 5.96 -0.69
N VAL A 159 -3.33 6.19 0.54
CA VAL A 159 -2.26 7.14 0.86
C VAL A 159 -1.25 6.45 1.76
N VAL A 160 0.00 6.40 1.31
CA VAL A 160 1.12 5.86 2.08
C VAL A 160 1.90 7.00 2.71
N GLU A 161 2.20 6.90 4.01
CA GLU A 161 3.20 7.70 4.69
C GLU A 161 4.54 6.97 4.59
N VAL A 162 5.53 7.63 4.02
CA VAL A 162 6.92 7.18 3.91
C VAL A 162 7.73 7.92 4.96
N THR A 163 8.37 7.20 5.87
CA THR A 163 9.19 7.79 6.94
C THR A 163 10.66 7.44 6.69
N TYR A 164 11.49 8.44 6.56
CA TYR A 164 12.92 8.31 6.38
C TYR A 164 13.64 8.13 7.72
N LYS A 165 14.93 7.74 7.66
CA LYS A 165 15.75 7.44 8.83
C LYS A 165 15.99 8.66 9.75
N ASP A 166 15.91 9.87 9.22
CA ASP A 166 15.99 11.12 9.97
C ASP A 166 14.66 11.52 10.64
N GLY A 167 13.59 10.75 10.41
CA GLY A 167 12.24 11.01 10.91
C GLY A 167 11.40 11.91 10.02
N SER A 168 11.98 12.48 8.94
CA SER A 168 11.21 13.25 7.96
C SER A 168 10.29 12.35 7.15
N LYS A 169 9.19 12.90 6.58
CA LYS A 169 8.10 12.11 6.02
C LYS A 169 7.60 12.64 4.70
N ASP A 170 7.36 11.73 3.76
CA ASP A 170 6.62 11.97 2.53
C ASP A 170 5.23 11.35 2.58
N THR A 171 4.35 11.85 1.75
CA THR A 171 3.00 11.31 1.56
C THR A 171 2.81 10.97 0.09
N VAL A 172 2.52 9.70 -0.21
CA VAL A 172 2.39 9.18 -1.57
C VAL A 172 0.96 8.71 -1.82
N ASN A 173 0.30 9.32 -2.81
CA ASN A 173 -1.00 8.85 -3.30
C ASN A 173 -0.79 7.65 -4.22
N VAL A 174 -1.43 6.55 -3.91
CA VAL A 174 -1.28 5.28 -4.63
C VAL A 174 -2.62 4.70 -5.03
N LYS A 175 -2.59 3.76 -5.98
CA LYS A 175 -3.77 3.02 -6.43
C LYS A 175 -3.52 1.52 -6.30
N VAL A 176 -4.54 0.81 -5.79
CA VAL A 176 -4.56 -0.64 -5.65
C VAL A 176 -5.75 -1.19 -6.43
N THR A 177 -5.57 -2.28 -7.16
CA THR A 177 -6.66 -2.96 -7.87
C THR A 177 -7.20 -4.11 -7.02
N VAL A 178 -8.51 -4.11 -6.76
CA VAL A 178 -9.21 -5.21 -6.09
C VAL A 178 -9.87 -6.09 -7.15
N LYS A 179 -9.57 -7.39 -7.13
CA LYS A 179 -10.15 -8.35 -8.05
C LYS A 179 -11.64 -8.56 -7.79
N GLU A 180 -12.37 -8.93 -8.84
CA GLU A 180 -13.76 -9.36 -8.75
C GLU A 180 -13.85 -10.79 -8.23
N LEU A 181 -14.73 -11.06 -7.25
CA LEU A 181 -14.95 -12.41 -6.74
C LEU A 181 -15.44 -13.35 -7.86
N SER A 182 -16.25 -12.85 -8.80
CA SER A 182 -16.69 -13.63 -9.96
C SER A 182 -15.55 -14.09 -10.87
N SER A 183 -14.40 -13.41 -10.84
CA SER A 183 -13.18 -13.80 -11.59
C SER A 183 -12.29 -14.77 -10.79
N GLU A 184 -12.35 -14.71 -9.46
CA GLU A 184 -11.53 -15.54 -8.57
C GLU A 184 -12.13 -16.90 -8.26
N TYR A 185 -13.47 -17.07 -8.45
CA TYR A 185 -14.19 -18.31 -8.09
C TYR A 185 -15.03 -18.85 -9.24
N ASP A 186 -14.97 -20.15 -9.44
CA ASP A 186 -15.93 -20.90 -10.25
C ASP A 186 -17.07 -21.40 -9.37
N VAL A 187 -18.28 -21.47 -9.94
CA VAL A 187 -19.49 -21.89 -9.25
C VAL A 187 -20.03 -23.19 -9.83
N THR A 188 -20.52 -24.07 -8.96
CA THR A 188 -21.08 -25.35 -9.36
C THR A 188 -22.38 -25.60 -8.59
N GLY A 189 -23.46 -26.00 -9.30
CA GLY A 189 -24.71 -26.39 -8.74
C GLY A 189 -24.77 -27.91 -8.51
N SER A 190 -25.30 -28.35 -7.38
CA SER A 190 -25.58 -29.73 -7.06
C SER A 190 -27.07 -30.01 -7.11
N LEU A 191 -27.47 -31.32 -7.26
CA LEU A 191 -28.86 -31.76 -7.43
C LEU A 191 -29.75 -31.28 -6.28
N ILE A 192 -30.92 -30.70 -6.65
CA ILE A 192 -32.06 -30.47 -5.79
C ILE A 192 -33.09 -31.58 -6.06
N GLU A 193 -33.52 -32.30 -5.05
CA GLU A 193 -34.64 -33.21 -5.14
C GLU A 193 -35.81 -32.69 -4.29
N VAL A 194 -36.99 -32.58 -4.89
CA VAL A 194 -38.22 -32.15 -4.22
C VAL A 194 -39.40 -33.02 -4.65
N ASN A 195 -40.44 -33.06 -3.85
CA ASN A 195 -41.70 -33.67 -4.25
C ASN A 195 -42.48 -32.71 -5.17
N GLN A 196 -43.32 -33.26 -6.00
CA GLN A 196 -44.22 -32.50 -6.87
C GLN A 196 -45.03 -31.47 -6.05
N ASN A 197 -45.19 -30.27 -6.60
CA ASN A 197 -45.78 -29.08 -5.99
C ASN A 197 -45.09 -28.53 -4.73
N THR A 198 -43.88 -28.98 -4.41
CA THR A 198 -43.08 -28.36 -3.35
C THR A 198 -42.29 -27.16 -3.93
N PRO A 199 -42.45 -25.95 -3.39
CA PRO A 199 -41.71 -24.79 -3.88
C PRO A 199 -40.21 -24.92 -3.59
N VAL A 200 -39.38 -24.43 -4.53
CA VAL A 200 -37.93 -24.26 -4.36
C VAL A 200 -37.64 -22.80 -4.07
N THR A 201 -37.01 -22.52 -2.94
CA THR A 201 -36.70 -21.17 -2.49
C THR A 201 -35.26 -20.74 -2.92
N ASN A 202 -34.96 -19.44 -2.84
CA ASN A 202 -33.62 -18.95 -3.08
C ASN A 202 -32.59 -19.51 -2.08
N ASP A 203 -33.00 -19.79 -0.86
CA ASP A 203 -32.16 -20.43 0.16
C ASP A 203 -31.84 -21.88 -0.20
N ASP A 204 -32.81 -22.61 -0.75
CA ASP A 204 -32.57 -23.96 -1.27
C ASP A 204 -31.56 -23.95 -2.43
N LEU A 205 -31.68 -22.98 -3.34
CA LEU A 205 -30.73 -22.81 -4.42
C LEU A 205 -29.32 -22.49 -3.87
N LYS A 206 -29.24 -21.55 -2.95
CA LYS A 206 -27.96 -21.15 -2.33
C LYS A 206 -27.29 -22.33 -1.60
N ALA A 207 -28.04 -23.15 -0.90
CA ALA A 207 -27.52 -24.32 -0.20
C ALA A 207 -26.94 -25.41 -1.13
N LYS A 208 -27.27 -25.35 -2.42
CA LYS A 208 -26.81 -26.31 -3.45
C LYS A 208 -25.76 -25.78 -4.39
N VAL A 209 -25.29 -24.53 -4.18
CA VAL A 209 -24.24 -23.93 -4.96
C VAL A 209 -22.95 -23.84 -4.13
N THR A 210 -21.86 -24.28 -4.72
CA THR A 210 -20.51 -24.13 -4.16
C THR A 210 -19.70 -23.21 -5.03
N ALA A 211 -18.80 -22.44 -4.41
CA ALA A 211 -17.78 -21.65 -5.10
C ALA A 211 -16.40 -22.22 -4.77
N THR A 212 -15.57 -22.37 -5.79
CA THR A 212 -14.21 -22.90 -5.65
C THR A 212 -13.22 -21.96 -6.32
N SER A 213 -12.15 -21.63 -5.63
CA SER A 213 -11.11 -20.75 -6.16
C SER A 213 -10.52 -21.30 -7.45
N THR A 214 -10.34 -20.44 -8.46
CA THR A 214 -9.64 -20.77 -9.72
C THR A 214 -8.16 -21.05 -9.52
N VAL A 215 -7.60 -20.67 -8.34
CA VAL A 215 -6.23 -20.92 -7.95
C VAL A 215 -6.22 -21.71 -6.64
N GLY A 216 -5.69 -22.96 -6.67
CA GLY A 216 -5.49 -23.77 -5.47
C GLY A 216 -6.75 -24.45 -4.93
N ASN A 217 -7.91 -24.38 -5.62
CA ASN A 217 -9.16 -25.09 -5.31
C ASN A 217 -9.74 -24.86 -3.88
N ALA A 218 -9.39 -23.74 -3.24
CA ALA A 218 -9.95 -23.39 -1.94
C ALA A 218 -11.46 -23.07 -2.04
N SER A 219 -12.23 -23.43 -1.00
CA SER A 219 -13.66 -23.10 -0.94
C SER A 219 -13.85 -21.58 -0.78
N GLY A 220 -14.74 -21.03 -1.59
CA GLY A 220 -15.22 -19.65 -1.54
C GLY A 220 -16.74 -19.56 -1.36
N THR A 221 -17.39 -20.65 -0.92
CA THR A 221 -18.86 -20.69 -0.76
C THR A 221 -19.36 -19.64 0.25
N ASP A 222 -18.56 -19.29 1.25
CA ASP A 222 -18.82 -18.19 2.18
C ASP A 222 -18.84 -16.80 1.52
N LYS A 223 -18.31 -16.66 0.30
CA LYS A 223 -18.32 -15.42 -0.49
C LYS A 223 -19.61 -15.22 -1.27
N ILE A 224 -20.49 -16.25 -1.36
CA ILE A 224 -21.79 -16.15 -2.03
C ILE A 224 -22.75 -15.36 -1.14
N ALA A 225 -23.26 -14.23 -1.65
CA ALA A 225 -24.28 -13.45 -0.97
C ALA A 225 -25.68 -14.06 -1.18
N LYS A 226 -26.06 -14.31 -2.44
CA LYS A 226 -27.35 -14.88 -2.81
C LYS A 226 -27.28 -15.69 -4.11
N VAL A 227 -28.29 -16.54 -4.32
CA VAL A 227 -28.53 -17.26 -5.58
C VAL A 227 -29.99 -17.05 -5.95
N GLU A 228 -30.23 -16.58 -7.17
CA GLU A 228 -31.58 -16.29 -7.67
C GLU A 228 -31.83 -16.97 -9.01
N PRO A 229 -32.99 -17.64 -9.21
CA PRO A 229 -33.28 -18.26 -10.49
C PRO A 229 -33.56 -17.16 -11.55
N LYS A 230 -33.16 -17.40 -12.79
CA LYS A 230 -33.40 -16.48 -13.91
C LYS A 230 -34.86 -16.47 -14.36
N ALA A 231 -35.60 -17.52 -14.02
CA ALA A 231 -37.04 -17.68 -14.30
C ALA A 231 -37.70 -18.38 -13.14
N GLN A 232 -39.03 -18.27 -13.06
CA GLN A 232 -39.81 -18.97 -12.04
C GLN A 232 -39.59 -20.50 -12.11
N VAL A 233 -39.22 -21.10 -10.98
CA VAL A 233 -39.02 -22.54 -10.86
C VAL A 233 -40.35 -23.19 -10.70
N SER A 234 -40.70 -24.14 -11.60
CA SER A 234 -41.93 -24.95 -11.52
C SER A 234 -41.61 -26.37 -11.05
N THR A 235 -42.39 -26.86 -10.09
CA THR A 235 -42.36 -28.24 -9.58
C THR A 235 -43.67 -28.97 -9.81
N ALA A 236 -44.53 -28.43 -10.70
CA ALA A 236 -45.86 -28.99 -10.97
C ALA A 236 -45.83 -30.32 -11.75
N ALA A 237 -44.82 -30.55 -12.58
CA ALA A 237 -44.61 -31.79 -13.31
C ALA A 237 -43.43 -32.56 -12.70
N TYR A 238 -43.60 -33.90 -12.59
CA TYR A 238 -42.46 -34.76 -12.20
C TYR A 238 -41.45 -34.85 -13.34
N GLY A 239 -40.20 -35.17 -13.01
CA GLY A 239 -39.13 -35.35 -13.96
C GLY A 239 -37.86 -34.63 -13.58
N GLU A 240 -36.92 -34.64 -14.48
CA GLU A 240 -35.62 -33.99 -14.31
C GLU A 240 -35.49 -32.77 -15.25
N THR A 241 -34.98 -31.65 -14.72
CA THR A 241 -34.76 -30.41 -15.46
C THR A 241 -33.59 -29.65 -14.85
N ASN A 242 -33.25 -28.51 -15.43
CA ASN A 242 -32.23 -27.62 -14.90
C ASN A 242 -32.83 -26.28 -14.50
N ILE A 243 -32.32 -25.71 -13.41
CA ILE A 243 -32.60 -24.33 -13.00
C ILE A 243 -31.39 -23.51 -13.40
N GLU A 244 -31.58 -22.56 -14.31
CA GLU A 244 -30.60 -21.54 -14.61
C GLU A 244 -30.72 -20.44 -13.56
N ALA A 245 -29.62 -20.14 -12.85
CA ALA A 245 -29.60 -19.20 -11.75
C ALA A 245 -28.41 -18.24 -11.85
N THR A 246 -28.52 -17.12 -11.18
CA THR A 246 -27.44 -16.14 -11.02
C THR A 246 -26.95 -16.16 -9.58
N VAL A 247 -25.66 -16.41 -9.42
CA VAL A 247 -24.93 -16.27 -8.15
C VAL A 247 -24.48 -14.83 -8.03
N THR A 248 -24.82 -14.17 -6.92
CA THR A 248 -24.27 -12.85 -6.57
C THR A 248 -23.30 -13.02 -5.42
N PHE A 249 -22.07 -12.56 -5.62
CA PHE A 249 -21.03 -12.56 -4.59
C PHE A 249 -21.15 -11.37 -3.63
N LYS A 250 -20.42 -11.40 -2.52
CA LYS A 250 -20.44 -10.35 -1.49
C LYS A 250 -19.91 -8.99 -1.97
N ASP A 251 -19.12 -8.97 -3.05
CA ASP A 251 -18.63 -7.76 -3.70
C ASP A 251 -19.63 -7.19 -4.73
N GLY A 252 -20.78 -7.84 -4.91
CA GLY A 252 -21.84 -7.47 -5.86
C GLY A 252 -21.63 -8.02 -7.27
N THR A 253 -20.48 -8.64 -7.57
CA THR A 253 -20.25 -9.27 -8.89
C THR A 253 -21.06 -10.57 -9.02
N THR A 254 -21.33 -10.99 -10.25
CA THR A 254 -22.24 -12.11 -10.52
C THR A 254 -21.63 -13.15 -11.44
N LYS A 255 -22.11 -14.39 -11.31
CA LYS A 255 -21.77 -15.51 -12.19
C LYS A 255 -22.98 -16.43 -12.36
N ASP A 256 -23.17 -16.96 -13.56
CA ASP A 256 -24.27 -17.89 -13.84
C ASP A 256 -23.93 -19.30 -13.39
N VAL A 257 -24.97 -20.05 -12.98
CA VAL A 257 -24.86 -21.44 -12.57
C VAL A 257 -26.07 -22.22 -13.02
N THR A 258 -25.87 -23.48 -13.42
CA THR A 258 -26.91 -24.44 -13.70
C THR A 258 -27.04 -25.39 -12.51
N ILE A 259 -28.26 -25.53 -11.97
CA ILE A 259 -28.58 -26.39 -10.83
C ILE A 259 -29.55 -27.50 -11.28
N PRO A 260 -29.17 -28.77 -11.27
CA PRO A 260 -30.08 -29.87 -11.60
C PRO A 260 -31.24 -29.95 -10.62
N LEU A 261 -32.46 -30.13 -11.13
CA LEU A 261 -33.69 -30.31 -10.35
C LEU A 261 -34.33 -31.63 -10.72
N LYS A 262 -34.68 -32.44 -9.70
CA LYS A 262 -35.45 -33.63 -9.82
C LYS A 262 -36.73 -33.50 -9.01
N VAL A 263 -37.87 -33.51 -9.68
CA VAL A 263 -39.20 -33.48 -9.08
C VAL A 263 -39.73 -34.93 -9.01
N LYS A 264 -40.01 -35.39 -7.82
CA LYS A 264 -40.54 -36.75 -7.56
C LYS A 264 -42.04 -36.76 -7.63
N ASP A 265 -42.64 -37.74 -8.34
CA ASP A 265 -44.04 -38.04 -8.26
C ASP A 265 -44.35 -38.76 -6.93
N VAL A 266 -45.28 -38.22 -6.18
CA VAL A 266 -45.72 -38.76 -4.88
C VAL A 266 -47.20 -39.08 -4.89
N THR A 267 -47.83 -39.02 -6.07
CA THR A 267 -49.26 -39.29 -6.23
C THR A 267 -49.49 -40.75 -6.59
N ASP A 268 -50.20 -41.45 -5.74
CA ASP A 268 -50.62 -42.84 -6.03
C ASP A 268 -51.54 -42.85 -7.26
N PRO A 269 -51.38 -43.85 -8.13
CA PRO A 269 -52.31 -44.01 -9.25
C PRO A 269 -53.73 -44.31 -8.75
N THR A 270 -54.69 -43.66 -9.32
CA THR A 270 -56.10 -43.92 -9.02
C THR A 270 -56.67 -45.00 -9.93
N ILE A 271 -57.34 -46.00 -9.32
CA ILE A 271 -58.12 -47.03 -10.05
C ILE A 271 -59.46 -46.40 -10.37
N GLN A 272 -59.73 -46.18 -11.65
CA GLN A 272 -61.03 -45.62 -12.08
C GLN A 272 -62.07 -46.66 -12.28
N ALA A 273 -61.71 -47.92 -12.54
CA ALA A 273 -62.56 -49.05 -12.64
C ALA A 273 -61.73 -50.35 -12.57
N PRO A 274 -62.18 -51.38 -11.89
CA PRO A 274 -63.39 -51.48 -11.06
C PRO A 274 -63.24 -50.71 -9.74
N THR A 275 -64.40 -50.37 -9.13
CA THR A 275 -64.41 -49.71 -7.82
C THR A 275 -64.15 -50.73 -6.70
N ASN A 276 -63.57 -50.31 -5.57
CA ASN A 276 -63.31 -51.17 -4.43
C ASN A 276 -64.57 -51.79 -3.94
N GLY A 277 -64.56 -53.16 -3.72
CA GLY A 277 -65.66 -53.95 -3.28
C GLY A 277 -66.65 -54.32 -4.40
N GLN A 278 -66.35 -53.94 -5.67
CA GLN A 278 -67.17 -54.38 -6.80
C GLN A 278 -66.99 -55.91 -7.04
N ASN A 279 -68.09 -56.62 -7.16
CA ASN A 279 -68.10 -58.05 -7.43
C ASN A 279 -68.59 -58.32 -8.84
N TRP A 280 -68.00 -59.26 -9.55
CA TRP A 280 -68.46 -59.74 -10.86
C TRP A 280 -68.80 -61.22 -10.75
N ASP A 281 -70.06 -61.55 -11.03
CA ASP A 281 -70.52 -62.94 -11.10
C ASP A 281 -70.31 -63.46 -12.52
N LEU A 282 -69.52 -64.51 -12.66
CA LEU A 282 -69.31 -65.18 -13.94
C LEU A 282 -70.31 -66.41 -14.01
N ILE A 283 -71.18 -66.44 -15.02
CA ILE A 283 -72.07 -67.55 -15.28
C ILE A 283 -71.40 -68.52 -16.24
N ALA A 284 -71.26 -69.81 -15.80
CA ALA A 284 -70.77 -70.86 -16.69
C ALA A 284 -71.82 -71.16 -17.76
N VAL A 285 -71.41 -71.32 -19.01
CA VAL A 285 -72.27 -71.72 -20.14
C VAL A 285 -72.26 -73.24 -20.29
#